data_5346b90400087a461879fc8814172e6a
#
_entry.id   5346b90400087a461879fc8814172e6a
#
_cell.length_a   1.000
_cell.length_b   1.000
_cell.length_c   1.000
_cell.angle_alpha   90.00
_cell.angle_beta   90.00
_cell.angle_gamma   90.00
#
_symmetry.space_group_name_H-M   'P 1'
#
loop_
_entity.id
_entity.type
_entity.pdbx_description
1 polymer ?
#
loop_
_entity_poly.entity_id
_entity_poly.type
_entity_poly.pdbx_seq_one_letter_code
_entity_poly.pdbx_strand_id
1 'polypeptide(L)'
;MRKAKKNYLWLNDKPYLSLSKLGIKSEFIHELILKKLPLGPKSFVILSALSGLIVFMTYKMSVGSNIYAITAGILSLSLPYLCIKAPSMMKAKVDEALSYKNFINILKSSLRATNSVKEAIEMTAKEDDLSSDIKVVMQKIVSDMKLGDTIEDALDKAIASVDNVHFKMALTIIRINHSVGSKTSIDALNNILKSMDSTISNIELLKDKINTAVSEKMLFLGIILAVPLVHSILPKEVIMTFYSDWAWESVMSLMLIYAYAGQFIMDHMAEKAIRKV
;
A
#
# COMPACT_ATOMS: atom_id res chain seq x y z
N MET A 1 26.35 1.25 4.58
CA MET A 1 25.24 1.92 5.30
C MET A 1 24.98 3.39 4.94
N ARG A 2 25.75 4.08 4.08
CA ARG A 2 25.54 5.51 3.71
C ARG A 2 24.75 5.76 2.41
N LYS A 3 24.42 4.75 1.60
CA LYS A 3 23.75 4.93 0.30
C LYS A 3 22.21 4.95 0.34
N ALA A 4 21.57 4.37 1.34
CA ALA A 4 20.11 4.35 1.43
C ALA A 4 19.51 5.69 1.92
N LYS A 5 20.24 6.45 2.75
CA LYS A 5 19.77 7.75 3.27
C LYS A 5 19.82 8.90 2.24
N LYS A 6 20.57 8.76 1.15
CA LYS A 6 20.76 9.81 0.13
C LYS A 6 19.56 9.96 -0.82
N ASN A 7 18.73 8.93 -0.98
CA ASN A 7 17.62 8.98 -1.92
C ASN A 7 16.37 9.70 -1.39
N TYR A 8 16.25 9.90 -0.08
CA TYR A 8 15.11 10.63 0.51
C TYR A 8 15.35 12.14 0.64
N LEU A 9 16.60 12.59 0.62
CA LEU A 9 16.97 14.03 0.76
C LEU A 9 16.70 14.84 -0.54
N TRP A 10 16.53 14.17 -1.69
CA TRP A 10 16.19 14.83 -2.95
C TRP A 10 14.71 15.20 -3.08
N LEU A 11 13.87 14.74 -2.15
CA LEU A 11 12.44 15.03 -2.14
C LEU A 11 12.08 16.37 -1.48
N ASN A 12 13.03 17.00 -0.79
CA ASN A 12 12.75 18.21 -0.01
C ASN A 12 13.01 19.54 -0.75
N ASP A 13 13.66 19.53 -1.91
CA ASP A 13 13.97 20.77 -2.62
C ASP A 13 13.45 20.75 -4.07
N LYS A 14 12.34 21.46 -4.29
CA LYS A 14 11.97 22.14 -5.56
C LYS A 14 10.98 21.59 -6.61
N PRO A 15 10.19 20.51 -6.50
CA PRO A 15 9.08 20.36 -7.45
C PRO A 15 7.73 20.94 -6.98
N TYR A 16 7.63 21.41 -5.74
CA TYR A 16 6.34 21.85 -5.15
C TYR A 16 5.83 23.20 -5.65
N LEU A 17 6.69 24.02 -6.23
CA LEU A 17 6.34 25.37 -6.67
C LEU A 17 5.46 25.44 -7.93
N SER A 18 5.41 24.38 -8.74
CA SER A 18 4.59 24.38 -9.96
C SER A 18 3.15 23.89 -9.75
N LEU A 19 2.92 23.04 -8.74
CA LEU A 19 1.60 22.48 -8.44
C LEU A 19 0.78 23.36 -7.49
N SER A 20 1.43 24.16 -6.65
CA SER A 20 0.77 25.15 -5.80
C SER A 20 0.05 26.23 -6.60
N LYS A 21 0.50 26.52 -7.84
CA LYS A 21 -0.15 27.44 -8.78
C LYS A 21 -1.50 26.92 -9.30
N LEU A 22 -1.78 25.62 -9.17
CA LEU A 22 -3.04 24.97 -9.56
C LEU A 22 -4.05 24.88 -8.41
N GLY A 23 -3.77 25.47 -7.24
CA GLY A 23 -4.70 25.49 -6.10
C GLY A 23 -4.87 24.13 -5.40
N ILE A 24 -4.11 23.11 -5.80
CA ILE A 24 -4.16 21.79 -5.20
C ILE A 24 -3.19 21.76 -4.02
N LYS A 25 -3.71 21.60 -2.79
CA LYS A 25 -2.87 21.50 -1.58
C LYS A 25 -1.86 20.35 -1.76
N SER A 26 -0.58 20.69 -1.82
CA SER A 26 0.51 19.74 -2.04
C SER A 26 0.54 18.61 -1.01
N GLU A 27 0.07 18.86 0.21
CA GLU A 27 -0.04 17.88 1.30
C GLU A 27 -1.01 16.74 0.96
N PHE A 28 -2.13 17.05 0.30
CA PHE A 28 -3.11 16.04 -0.10
C PHE A 28 -2.54 15.07 -1.14
N ILE A 29 -1.77 15.58 -2.09
CA ILE A 29 -1.09 14.76 -3.12
C ILE A 29 0.06 13.96 -2.49
N HIS A 30 0.79 14.55 -1.54
CA HIS A 30 1.90 13.91 -0.87
C HIS A 30 1.44 12.74 0.02
N GLU A 31 0.38 12.93 0.78
CA GLU A 31 -0.15 11.89 1.67
C GLU A 31 -0.89 10.78 0.92
N LEU A 32 -1.65 11.15 -0.12
CA LEU A 32 -2.50 10.20 -0.85
C LEU A 32 -1.73 9.37 -1.88
N ILE A 33 -0.74 9.95 -2.55
CA ILE A 33 -0.09 9.34 -3.71
C ILE A 33 1.31 8.83 -3.39
N LEU A 34 2.09 9.56 -2.59
CA LEU A 34 3.53 9.36 -2.50
C LEU A 34 3.97 8.37 -1.42
N LYS A 35 3.21 8.26 -0.32
CA LYS A 35 3.60 7.42 0.82
C LYS A 35 3.35 5.92 0.60
N LYS A 36 2.54 5.55 -0.41
CA LYS A 36 2.04 4.17 -0.59
C LYS A 36 2.22 3.58 -1.98
N LEU A 37 2.83 4.30 -2.93
CA LEU A 37 3.06 3.79 -4.27
C LEU A 37 4.52 3.37 -4.47
N PRO A 38 4.78 2.20 -5.11
CA PRO A 38 6.13 1.74 -5.42
C PRO A 38 6.83 2.58 -6.49
N LEU A 39 6.10 3.50 -7.11
CA LEU A 39 6.59 4.41 -8.14
C LEU A 39 6.85 5.80 -7.56
N GLY A 40 7.97 6.40 -7.90
CA GLY A 40 8.24 7.80 -7.53
C GLY A 40 7.18 8.75 -8.14
N PRO A 41 6.95 9.92 -7.50
CA PRO A 41 5.88 10.85 -7.90
C PRO A 41 6.00 11.32 -9.36
N LYS A 42 7.21 11.50 -9.85
CA LYS A 42 7.47 11.91 -11.25
C LYS A 42 7.05 10.81 -12.22
N SER A 43 7.41 9.56 -11.93
CA SER A 43 7.06 8.42 -12.78
C SER A 43 5.56 8.18 -12.81
N PHE A 44 4.86 8.40 -11.69
CA PHE A 44 3.42 8.28 -11.63
C PHE A 44 2.71 9.34 -12.49
N VAL A 45 3.12 10.61 -12.39
CA VAL A 45 2.55 11.71 -13.19
C VAL A 45 2.79 11.47 -14.69
N ILE A 46 3.99 11.05 -15.06
CA ILE A 46 4.33 10.72 -16.46
C ILE A 46 3.44 9.57 -16.97
N LEU A 47 3.30 8.50 -16.19
CA LEU A 47 2.49 7.34 -16.57
C LEU A 47 1.01 7.72 -16.72
N SER A 48 0.48 8.54 -15.81
CA SER A 48 -0.89 9.05 -15.89
C SER A 48 -1.09 9.93 -17.13
N ALA A 49 -0.18 10.85 -17.40
CA ALA A 49 -0.25 11.69 -18.59
C ALA A 49 -0.16 10.89 -19.89
N LEU A 50 0.73 9.89 -19.95
CA LEU A 50 0.85 8.99 -21.09
C LEU A 50 -0.43 8.16 -21.30
N SER A 51 -1.01 7.60 -20.26
CA SER A 51 -2.26 6.85 -20.36
C SER A 51 -3.41 7.72 -20.89
N GLY A 52 -3.53 8.95 -20.38
CA GLY A 52 -4.51 9.93 -20.85
C GLY A 52 -4.34 10.29 -22.32
N LEU A 53 -3.09 10.55 -22.74
CA LEU A 53 -2.77 10.91 -24.11
C LEU A 53 -3.03 9.76 -25.09
N ILE A 54 -2.61 8.54 -24.75
CA ILE A 54 -2.81 7.36 -25.59
C ILE A 54 -4.31 7.10 -25.80
N VAL A 55 -5.09 7.10 -24.72
CA VAL A 55 -6.53 6.87 -24.81
C VAL A 55 -7.21 7.99 -25.59
N PHE A 56 -6.89 9.26 -25.32
CA PHE A 56 -7.41 10.38 -26.08
C PHE A 56 -7.15 10.25 -27.57
N MET A 57 -5.89 10.01 -27.97
CA MET A 57 -5.51 9.86 -29.39
C MET A 57 -6.22 8.68 -30.04
N THR A 58 -6.29 7.54 -29.38
CA THR A 58 -6.95 6.34 -29.89
C THR A 58 -8.44 6.60 -30.16
N TYR A 59 -9.14 7.22 -29.22
CA TYR A 59 -10.54 7.54 -29.39
C TYR A 59 -10.78 8.65 -30.43
N LYS A 60 -9.92 9.65 -30.46
CA LYS A 60 -10.00 10.71 -31.47
C LYS A 60 -9.84 10.17 -32.89
N MET A 61 -8.88 9.25 -33.08
CA MET A 61 -8.63 8.65 -34.40
C MET A 61 -9.74 7.68 -34.82
N SER A 62 -10.32 6.94 -33.90
CA SER A 62 -11.27 5.88 -34.19
C SER A 62 -12.71 6.37 -34.28
N VAL A 63 -13.13 7.23 -33.35
CA VAL A 63 -14.52 7.67 -33.19
C VAL A 63 -14.75 9.05 -33.82
N GLY A 64 -13.69 9.87 -33.92
CA GLY A 64 -13.78 11.24 -34.45
C GLY A 64 -14.44 12.25 -33.49
N SER A 65 -15.16 11.81 -32.47
CA SER A 65 -15.82 12.67 -31.48
C SER A 65 -14.81 13.32 -30.54
N ASN A 66 -14.88 14.65 -30.39
CA ASN A 66 -14.03 15.40 -29.48
C ASN A 66 -14.48 15.22 -28.02
N ILE A 67 -15.77 15.22 -27.76
CA ILE A 67 -16.33 15.16 -26.41
C ILE A 67 -15.99 13.80 -25.78
N TYR A 68 -16.24 12.74 -26.50
CA TYR A 68 -15.98 11.38 -26.05
C TYR A 68 -14.48 11.11 -25.85
N ALA A 69 -13.63 11.57 -26.79
CA ALA A 69 -12.18 11.43 -26.66
C ALA A 69 -11.61 12.19 -25.45
N ILE A 70 -12.09 13.42 -25.20
CA ILE A 70 -11.68 14.24 -24.05
C ILE A 70 -12.12 13.55 -22.74
N THR A 71 -13.37 13.09 -22.67
CA THR A 71 -13.90 12.39 -21.48
C THR A 71 -13.10 11.12 -21.19
N ALA A 72 -12.86 10.29 -22.19
CA ALA A 72 -12.07 9.07 -22.05
C ALA A 72 -10.61 9.38 -21.65
N GLY A 73 -9.99 10.39 -22.23
CA GLY A 73 -8.63 10.84 -21.92
C GLY A 73 -8.51 11.32 -20.46
N ILE A 74 -9.44 12.15 -20.00
CA ILE A 74 -9.44 12.64 -18.61
C ILE A 74 -9.63 11.49 -17.61
N LEU A 75 -10.60 10.61 -17.86
CA LEU A 75 -10.84 9.48 -16.97
C LEU A 75 -9.64 8.53 -16.92
N SER A 76 -8.95 8.31 -18.03
CA SER A 76 -7.79 7.41 -18.09
C SER A 76 -6.55 7.94 -17.34
N LEU A 77 -6.49 9.22 -16.97
CA LEU A 77 -5.46 9.75 -16.07
C LEU A 77 -5.47 9.05 -14.69
N SER A 78 -6.62 8.54 -14.25
CA SER A 78 -6.77 7.83 -12.98
C SER A 78 -6.39 6.35 -13.03
N LEU A 79 -6.19 5.75 -14.22
CA LEU A 79 -5.94 4.33 -14.40
C LEU A 79 -4.70 3.80 -13.66
N PRO A 80 -3.52 4.45 -13.72
CA PRO A 80 -2.35 3.99 -12.98
C PRO A 80 -2.60 3.95 -11.47
N TYR A 81 -3.35 4.93 -10.95
CA TYR A 81 -3.73 4.98 -9.54
C TYR A 81 -4.61 3.79 -9.16
N LEU A 82 -5.68 3.54 -9.93
CA LEU A 82 -6.62 2.44 -9.68
C LEU A 82 -5.96 1.06 -9.76
N CYS A 83 -4.98 0.88 -10.65
CA CYS A 83 -4.31 -0.41 -10.84
C CYS A 83 -3.24 -0.70 -9.78
N ILE A 84 -2.55 0.34 -9.25
CA ILE A 84 -1.35 0.15 -8.42
C ILE A 84 -1.66 0.25 -6.94
N LYS A 85 -2.66 1.04 -6.53
CA LYS A 85 -2.91 1.37 -5.12
C LYS A 85 -3.24 0.14 -4.26
N ALA A 86 -4.28 -0.60 -4.60
CA ALA A 86 -4.74 -1.72 -3.79
C ALA A 86 -3.70 -2.85 -3.66
N PRO A 87 -3.04 -3.32 -4.74
CA PRO A 87 -1.98 -4.32 -4.63
C PRO A 87 -0.79 -3.86 -3.78
N SER A 88 -0.37 -2.58 -3.90
CA SER A 88 0.76 -2.07 -3.13
C SER A 88 0.45 -1.96 -1.64
N MET A 89 -0.76 -1.53 -1.28
CA MET A 89 -1.21 -1.50 0.12
C MET A 89 -1.25 -2.91 0.72
N MET A 90 -1.75 -3.88 -0.04
CA MET A 90 -1.82 -5.27 0.41
C MET A 90 -0.43 -5.86 0.60
N LYS A 91 0.49 -5.63 -0.35
CA LYS A 91 1.88 -6.05 -0.20
C LYS A 91 2.51 -5.47 1.06
N ALA A 92 2.35 -4.17 1.31
CA ALA A 92 2.88 -3.52 2.52
C ALA A 92 2.33 -4.16 3.81
N LYS A 93 1.04 -4.52 3.84
CA LYS A 93 0.44 -5.21 4.99
C LYS A 93 0.99 -6.63 5.21
N VAL A 94 1.19 -7.38 4.13
CA VAL A 94 1.82 -8.72 4.20
C VAL A 94 3.25 -8.59 4.72
N ASP A 95 4.06 -7.69 4.14
CA ASP A 95 5.45 -7.48 4.54
C ASP A 95 5.54 -7.03 6.01
N GLU A 96 4.63 -6.18 6.46
CA GLU A 96 4.52 -5.77 7.87
C GLU A 96 4.22 -6.98 8.78
N ALA A 97 3.19 -7.76 8.47
CA ALA A 97 2.81 -8.93 9.28
C ALA A 97 3.94 -9.98 9.36
N LEU A 98 4.62 -10.23 8.24
CA LEU A 98 5.77 -11.14 8.19
C LEU A 98 6.95 -10.61 9.02
N SER A 99 7.19 -9.31 9.01
CA SER A 99 8.26 -8.68 9.81
C SER A 99 8.02 -8.87 11.31
N TYR A 100 6.78 -8.68 11.78
CA TYR A 100 6.46 -8.93 13.19
C TYR A 100 6.51 -10.42 13.55
N LYS A 101 6.06 -11.30 12.67
CA LYS A 101 6.20 -12.75 12.86
C LYS A 101 7.66 -13.15 12.98
N ASN A 102 8.53 -12.64 12.12
CA ASN A 102 9.98 -12.87 12.18
C ASN A 102 10.57 -12.39 13.50
N PHE A 103 10.23 -11.17 13.91
CA PHE A 103 10.65 -10.63 15.21
C PHE A 103 10.28 -11.57 16.38
N ILE A 104 9.04 -12.05 16.46
CA ILE A 104 8.60 -12.94 17.54
C ILE A 104 9.36 -14.26 17.50
N ASN A 105 9.66 -14.80 16.32
CA ASN A 105 10.47 -16.01 16.18
C ASN A 105 11.92 -15.81 16.66
N ILE A 106 12.54 -14.69 16.30
CA ILE A 106 13.89 -14.33 16.75
C ILE A 106 13.91 -14.16 18.27
N LEU A 107 12.95 -13.39 18.83
CA LEU A 107 12.85 -13.19 20.27
C LEU A 107 12.65 -14.52 21.04
N LYS A 108 11.78 -15.40 20.52
CA LYS A 108 11.58 -16.74 21.08
C LYS A 108 12.85 -17.58 21.04
N SER A 109 13.59 -17.53 19.95
CA SER A 109 14.88 -18.24 19.81
C SER A 109 15.92 -17.71 20.78
N SER A 110 16.01 -16.40 20.93
CA SER A 110 16.91 -15.74 21.90
C SER A 110 16.56 -16.10 23.33
N LEU A 111 15.27 -16.15 23.70
CA LEU A 111 14.80 -16.58 25.02
C LEU A 111 15.16 -18.05 25.32
N ARG A 112 15.11 -18.93 24.30
CA ARG A 112 15.53 -20.33 24.46
C ARG A 112 17.02 -20.48 24.65
N ALA A 113 17.80 -19.65 23.96
CA ALA A 113 19.27 -19.71 24.00
C ALA A 113 19.84 -19.17 25.31
N THR A 114 19.27 -18.07 25.83
CA THR A 114 19.82 -17.32 26.97
C THR A 114 19.17 -17.67 28.29
N ASN A 115 17.95 -18.18 28.31
CA ASN A 115 17.08 -18.32 29.50
C ASN A 115 16.91 -17.03 30.33
N SER A 116 17.36 -15.90 29.80
CA SER A 116 17.32 -14.57 30.42
C SER A 116 16.59 -13.61 29.50
N VAL A 117 15.57 -12.93 30.03
CA VAL A 117 14.80 -11.94 29.26
C VAL A 117 15.68 -10.77 28.82
N LYS A 118 16.55 -10.29 29.71
CA LYS A 118 17.47 -9.19 29.41
C LYS A 118 18.40 -9.53 28.24
N GLU A 119 19.08 -10.68 28.35
CA GLU A 119 20.01 -11.13 27.33
C GLU A 119 19.30 -11.43 26.00
N ALA A 120 18.07 -11.99 26.06
CA ALA A 120 17.26 -12.25 24.87
C ALA A 120 16.90 -10.94 24.15
N ILE A 121 16.53 -9.88 24.86
CA ILE A 121 16.26 -8.55 24.29
C ILE A 121 17.54 -8.00 23.64
N GLU A 122 18.68 -8.07 24.35
CA GLU A 122 19.97 -7.60 23.82
C GLU A 122 20.41 -8.37 22.57
N MET A 123 20.19 -9.68 22.55
CA MET A 123 20.49 -10.56 21.42
C MET A 123 19.57 -10.24 20.24
N THR A 124 18.26 -10.14 20.48
CA THR A 124 17.29 -9.79 19.44
C THR A 124 17.58 -8.42 18.82
N ALA A 125 17.98 -7.43 19.62
CA ALA A 125 18.30 -6.08 19.11
C ALA A 125 19.52 -6.03 18.17
N LYS A 126 20.39 -7.04 18.23
CA LYS A 126 21.60 -7.16 17.39
C LYS A 126 21.34 -7.86 16.06
N GLU A 127 20.21 -8.56 15.93
CA GLU A 127 19.90 -9.32 14.71
C GLU A 127 19.72 -8.41 13.50
N ASP A 128 20.32 -8.79 12.39
CA ASP A 128 20.28 -8.01 11.15
C ASP A 128 19.00 -8.25 10.34
N ASP A 129 18.32 -9.37 10.57
CA ASP A 129 17.10 -9.78 9.88
C ASP A 129 15.83 -9.04 10.38
N LEU A 130 15.96 -8.16 11.37
CA LEU A 130 14.86 -7.33 11.83
C LEU A 130 14.58 -6.17 10.87
N SER A 131 13.30 -5.86 10.66
CA SER A 131 12.92 -4.62 9.97
C SER A 131 13.46 -3.40 10.72
N SER A 132 13.76 -2.34 9.97
CA SER A 132 14.36 -1.11 10.53
C SER A 132 13.55 -0.54 11.69
N ASP A 133 12.23 -0.58 11.58
CA ASP A 133 11.32 0.01 12.58
C ASP A 133 11.35 -0.79 13.89
N ILE A 134 11.30 -2.13 13.80
CA ILE A 134 11.43 -3.02 14.97
C ILE A 134 12.81 -2.89 15.59
N LYS A 135 13.86 -2.86 14.76
CA LYS A 135 15.25 -2.73 15.23
C LYS A 135 15.47 -1.44 16.02
N VAL A 136 14.90 -0.32 15.58
CA VAL A 136 14.98 0.97 16.30
C VAL A 136 14.33 0.86 17.69
N VAL A 137 13.16 0.25 17.80
CA VAL A 137 12.48 0.07 19.09
C VAL A 137 13.28 -0.85 20.02
N MET A 138 13.76 -1.98 19.50
CA MET A 138 14.56 -2.92 20.30
C MET A 138 15.88 -2.31 20.77
N GLN A 139 16.57 -1.55 19.92
CA GLN A 139 17.78 -0.82 20.28
C GLN A 139 17.52 0.26 21.33
N LYS A 140 16.35 0.92 21.28
CA LYS A 140 15.95 1.88 22.30
C LYS A 140 15.73 1.21 23.64
N ILE A 141 15.04 0.06 23.70
CA ILE A 141 14.85 -0.72 24.94
C ILE A 141 16.22 -1.05 25.55
N VAL A 142 17.17 -1.54 24.73
CA VAL A 142 18.53 -1.87 25.22
C VAL A 142 19.27 -0.62 25.70
N SER A 143 19.11 0.50 25.03
CA SER A 143 19.71 1.78 25.45
C SER A 143 19.16 2.25 26.79
N ASP A 144 17.84 2.22 26.97
CA ASP A 144 17.16 2.62 28.21
C ASP A 144 17.61 1.75 29.39
N MET A 145 17.71 0.42 29.19
CA MET A 145 18.27 -0.50 30.21
C MET A 145 19.73 -0.21 30.55
N LYS A 146 20.56 0.20 29.57
CA LYS A 146 21.97 0.60 29.80
C LYS A 146 22.10 1.93 30.56
N LEU A 147 21.12 2.80 30.43
CA LEU A 147 21.03 4.08 31.14
C LEU A 147 20.55 3.93 32.59
N GLY A 148 20.17 2.71 33.01
CA GLY A 148 19.78 2.39 34.37
C GLY A 148 18.29 2.18 34.59
N ASP A 149 17.47 2.23 33.52
CA ASP A 149 16.06 1.87 33.64
C ASP A 149 15.90 0.39 33.97
N THR A 150 14.86 0.06 34.72
CA THR A 150 14.44 -1.33 34.89
C THR A 150 13.97 -1.92 33.56
N ILE A 151 13.98 -3.25 33.43
CA ILE A 151 13.45 -3.94 32.24
C ILE A 151 11.97 -3.57 32.04
N GLU A 152 11.21 -3.45 33.11
CA GLU A 152 9.79 -3.08 33.11
C GLU A 152 9.59 -1.67 32.55
N ASP A 153 10.34 -0.70 33.08
CA ASP A 153 10.22 0.70 32.63
C ASP A 153 10.62 0.88 31.18
N ALA A 154 11.70 0.23 30.74
CA ALA A 154 12.15 0.27 29.35
C ALA A 154 11.11 -0.35 28.39
N LEU A 155 10.49 -1.47 28.79
CA LEU A 155 9.43 -2.12 28.03
C LEU A 155 8.15 -1.28 28.03
N ASP A 156 7.76 -0.63 29.12
CA ASP A 156 6.59 0.23 29.20
C ASP A 156 6.71 1.44 28.27
N LYS A 157 7.87 2.07 28.23
CA LYS A 157 8.17 3.16 27.27
C LYS A 157 8.04 2.69 25.83
N ALA A 158 8.55 1.48 25.53
CA ALA A 158 8.45 0.89 24.20
C ALA A 158 7.01 0.55 23.81
N ILE A 159 6.25 -0.10 24.70
CA ILE A 159 4.83 -0.45 24.52
C ILE A 159 3.99 0.79 24.23
N ALA A 160 4.25 1.92 24.91
CA ALA A 160 3.55 3.17 24.68
C ALA A 160 3.87 3.79 23.31
N SER A 161 5.05 3.53 22.73
CA SER A 161 5.51 4.11 21.47
C SER A 161 5.16 3.30 20.22
N VAL A 162 4.63 2.09 20.39
CA VAL A 162 4.34 1.14 19.29
C VAL A 162 2.84 1.12 19.01
N ASP A 163 2.45 1.12 17.73
CA ASP A 163 1.04 1.05 17.33
C ASP A 163 0.59 -0.39 16.98
N ASN A 164 1.51 -1.25 16.52
CA ASN A 164 1.15 -2.60 16.10
C ASN A 164 0.75 -3.49 17.28
N VAL A 165 -0.44 -4.08 17.20
CA VAL A 165 -1.05 -4.87 18.28
C VAL A 165 -0.22 -6.11 18.63
N HIS A 166 0.27 -6.85 17.65
CA HIS A 166 1.03 -8.09 17.89
C HIS A 166 2.40 -7.79 18.51
N PHE A 167 3.06 -6.73 18.05
CA PHE A 167 4.32 -6.28 18.63
C PHE A 167 4.13 -5.82 20.08
N LYS A 168 3.08 -5.01 20.31
CA LYS A 168 2.69 -4.56 21.65
C LYS A 168 2.40 -5.74 22.59
N MET A 169 1.65 -6.74 22.12
CA MET A 169 1.36 -7.96 22.89
C MET A 169 2.64 -8.75 23.21
N ALA A 170 3.56 -8.90 22.25
CA ALA A 170 4.81 -9.58 22.50
C ALA A 170 5.65 -8.89 23.57
N LEU A 171 5.82 -7.57 23.51
CA LEU A 171 6.53 -6.81 24.53
C LEU A 171 5.82 -6.89 25.91
N THR A 172 4.47 -6.84 25.93
CA THR A 172 3.68 -6.98 27.15
C THR A 172 3.87 -8.34 27.80
N ILE A 173 3.91 -9.43 27.01
CA ILE A 173 4.17 -10.78 27.54
C ILE A 173 5.56 -10.85 28.16
N ILE A 174 6.58 -10.32 27.49
CA ILE A 174 7.93 -10.27 28.03
C ILE A 174 7.98 -9.48 29.33
N ARG A 175 7.31 -8.32 29.39
CA ARG A 175 7.21 -7.48 30.58
C ARG A 175 6.57 -8.21 31.77
N ILE A 176 5.45 -8.91 31.56
CA ILE A 176 4.74 -9.62 32.63
C ILE A 176 5.52 -10.84 33.11
N ASN A 177 6.15 -11.56 32.20
CA ASN A 177 6.75 -12.85 32.50
C ASN A 177 8.26 -12.77 32.76
N HIS A 178 8.88 -11.59 32.76
CA HIS A 178 10.33 -11.49 32.97
C HIS A 178 10.78 -12.05 34.33
N SER A 179 9.93 -11.96 35.35
CA SER A 179 10.16 -12.49 36.69
C SER A 179 9.79 -13.98 36.86
N VAL A 180 8.93 -14.52 35.97
CA VAL A 180 8.41 -15.90 36.08
C VAL A 180 9.30 -16.91 35.31
N GLY A 181 10.09 -16.43 34.35
CA GLY A 181 11.03 -17.23 33.59
C GLY A 181 10.71 -17.32 32.11
N SER A 182 11.73 -17.74 31.33
CA SER A 182 11.70 -17.77 29.88
C SER A 182 10.69 -18.75 29.30
N LYS A 183 10.41 -19.87 29.95
CA LYS A 183 9.51 -20.92 29.46
C LYS A 183 8.07 -20.39 29.28
N THR A 184 7.53 -19.70 30.29
CA THR A 184 6.19 -19.13 30.25
C THR A 184 6.07 -18.09 29.14
N SER A 185 7.09 -17.25 28.96
CA SER A 185 7.16 -16.29 27.86
C SER A 185 7.16 -16.96 26.50
N ILE A 186 7.90 -18.05 26.33
CA ILE A 186 7.96 -18.82 25.08
C ILE A 186 6.60 -19.42 24.72
N ASP A 187 5.89 -19.99 25.69
CA ASP A 187 4.56 -20.57 25.48
C ASP A 187 3.53 -19.49 25.09
N ALA A 188 3.57 -18.34 25.76
CA ALA A 188 2.73 -17.21 25.42
C ALA A 188 3.06 -16.63 24.02
N LEU A 189 4.32 -16.51 23.65
CA LEU A 189 4.74 -16.09 22.31
C LEU A 189 4.30 -17.10 21.23
N ASN A 190 4.28 -18.40 21.50
CA ASN A 190 3.73 -19.39 20.58
C ASN A 190 2.23 -19.15 20.31
N ASN A 191 1.47 -18.72 21.28
CA ASN A 191 0.06 -18.38 21.08
C ASN A 191 -0.11 -17.14 20.20
N ILE A 192 0.75 -16.12 20.36
CA ILE A 192 0.76 -14.98 19.44
C ILE A 192 1.10 -15.43 18.02
N LEU A 193 2.11 -16.28 17.84
CA LEU A 193 2.47 -16.78 16.52
C LEU A 193 1.31 -17.50 15.84
N LYS A 194 0.55 -18.33 16.56
CA LYS A 194 -0.67 -18.98 16.03
C LYS A 194 -1.73 -17.95 15.61
N SER A 195 -1.93 -16.92 16.43
CA SER A 195 -2.85 -15.83 16.09
C SER A 195 -2.38 -15.06 14.85
N MET A 196 -1.07 -14.81 14.72
CA MET A 196 -0.49 -14.17 13.54
C MET A 196 -0.61 -15.04 12.28
N ASP A 197 -0.45 -16.36 12.39
CA ASP A 197 -0.65 -17.26 11.27
C ASP A 197 -2.08 -17.17 10.73
N SER A 198 -3.08 -17.11 11.63
CA SER A 198 -4.48 -16.87 11.25
C SER A 198 -4.66 -15.50 10.58
N THR A 199 -4.02 -14.46 11.12
CA THR A 199 -4.08 -13.12 10.55
C THR A 199 -3.45 -13.08 9.16
N ILE A 200 -2.27 -13.69 8.98
CA ILE A 200 -1.58 -13.77 7.69
C ILE A 200 -2.44 -14.52 6.67
N SER A 201 -3.03 -15.66 7.07
CA SER A 201 -3.95 -16.41 6.20
C SER A 201 -5.15 -15.57 5.75
N ASN A 202 -5.73 -14.79 6.65
CA ASN A 202 -6.82 -13.86 6.30
C ASN A 202 -6.36 -12.76 5.33
N ILE A 203 -5.14 -12.24 5.52
CA ILE A 203 -4.53 -11.26 4.60
C ILE A 203 -4.31 -11.90 3.23
N GLU A 204 -3.84 -13.13 3.15
CA GLU A 204 -3.65 -13.86 1.88
C GLU A 204 -4.98 -14.09 1.15
N LEU A 205 -6.04 -14.48 1.86
CA LEU A 205 -7.39 -14.59 1.28
C LEU A 205 -7.90 -13.26 0.73
N LEU A 206 -7.65 -12.16 1.44
CA LEU A 206 -7.96 -10.81 0.95
C LEU A 206 -7.13 -10.43 -0.26
N LYS A 207 -5.84 -10.80 -0.29
CA LYS A 207 -4.96 -10.59 -1.43
C LYS A 207 -5.50 -11.27 -2.70
N ASP A 208 -5.97 -12.51 -2.58
CA ASP A 208 -6.55 -13.23 -3.71
C ASP A 208 -7.83 -12.56 -4.23
N LYS A 209 -8.71 -12.11 -3.33
CA LYS A 209 -9.89 -11.33 -3.71
C LYS A 209 -9.53 -10.01 -4.40
N ILE A 210 -8.50 -9.32 -3.92
CA ILE A 210 -8.03 -8.07 -4.52
C ILE A 210 -7.39 -8.34 -5.88
N ASN A 211 -6.61 -9.41 -6.02
CA ASN A 211 -6.04 -9.80 -7.30
C ASN A 211 -7.13 -10.13 -8.33
N THR A 212 -8.19 -10.82 -7.92
CA THR A 212 -9.36 -11.07 -8.78
C THR A 212 -10.01 -9.75 -9.22
N ALA A 213 -10.26 -8.84 -8.29
CA ALA A 213 -10.81 -7.51 -8.60
C ALA A 213 -9.89 -6.69 -9.53
N VAL A 214 -8.56 -6.79 -9.38
CA VAL A 214 -7.60 -6.17 -10.30
C VAL A 214 -7.67 -6.80 -11.68
N SER A 215 -7.81 -8.12 -11.78
CA SER A 215 -7.97 -8.82 -13.05
C SER A 215 -9.26 -8.41 -13.77
N GLU A 216 -10.36 -8.27 -13.04
CA GLU A 216 -11.63 -7.77 -13.57
C GLU A 216 -11.48 -6.32 -14.08
N LYS A 217 -10.76 -5.46 -13.36
CA LYS A 217 -10.42 -4.10 -13.82
C LYS A 217 -9.61 -4.11 -15.11
N MET A 218 -8.64 -5.01 -15.22
CA MET A 218 -7.83 -5.15 -16.43
C MET A 218 -8.66 -5.62 -17.63
N LEU A 219 -9.60 -6.54 -17.42
CA LEU A 219 -10.56 -6.94 -18.44
C LEU A 219 -11.44 -5.76 -18.88
N PHE A 220 -11.95 -4.99 -17.92
CA PHE A 220 -12.74 -3.79 -18.20
C PHE A 220 -11.96 -2.74 -19.00
N LEU A 221 -10.68 -2.51 -18.64
CA LEU A 221 -9.77 -1.68 -19.39
C LEU A 221 -9.55 -2.21 -20.81
N GLY A 222 -9.39 -3.52 -20.96
CA GLY A 222 -9.28 -4.19 -22.25
C GLY A 222 -10.51 -3.91 -23.12
N ILE A 223 -11.71 -3.97 -22.57
CA ILE A 223 -12.95 -3.63 -23.27
C ILE A 223 -12.97 -2.17 -23.70
N ILE A 224 -12.63 -1.23 -22.79
CA ILE A 224 -12.55 0.19 -23.13
C ILE A 224 -11.57 0.43 -24.27
N LEU A 225 -10.41 -0.18 -24.25
CA LEU A 225 -9.42 -0.06 -25.32
C LEU A 225 -9.81 -0.80 -26.61
N ALA A 226 -10.63 -1.84 -26.52
CA ALA A 226 -11.15 -2.57 -27.68
C ALA A 226 -12.23 -1.80 -28.44
N VAL A 227 -13.01 -0.94 -27.78
CA VAL A 227 -14.06 -0.14 -28.43
C VAL A 227 -13.53 0.66 -29.65
N PRO A 228 -12.45 1.45 -29.55
CA PRO A 228 -11.92 2.15 -30.72
C PRO A 228 -11.36 1.21 -31.79
N LEU A 229 -10.85 0.02 -31.42
CA LEU A 229 -10.41 -0.98 -32.39
C LEU A 229 -11.59 -1.56 -33.16
N VAL A 230 -12.69 -1.88 -32.49
CA VAL A 230 -13.92 -2.33 -33.15
C VAL A 230 -14.47 -1.27 -34.08
N HIS A 231 -14.45 0.02 -33.65
CA HIS A 231 -14.86 1.12 -34.50
C HIS A 231 -13.97 1.32 -35.73
N SER A 232 -12.68 1.01 -35.64
CA SER A 232 -11.79 1.11 -36.82
C SER A 232 -12.08 0.05 -37.89
N ILE A 233 -12.78 -1.02 -37.57
CA ILE A 233 -13.18 -2.09 -38.46
C ILE A 233 -14.57 -1.81 -39.08
N LEU A 234 -15.42 -1.04 -38.42
CA LEU A 234 -16.75 -0.71 -38.90
C LEU A 234 -16.70 0.29 -40.06
N PRO A 235 -17.65 0.23 -41.04
CA PRO A 235 -17.79 1.23 -42.09
C PRO A 235 -17.97 2.63 -41.48
N LYS A 236 -17.30 3.64 -42.07
CA LYS A 236 -17.36 5.02 -41.58
C LYS A 236 -18.79 5.59 -41.56
N GLU A 237 -19.64 5.15 -42.45
CA GLU A 237 -21.06 5.55 -42.53
C GLU A 237 -21.84 5.12 -41.29
N VAL A 238 -21.60 3.88 -40.83
CA VAL A 238 -22.21 3.35 -39.60
C VAL A 238 -21.75 4.14 -38.37
N ILE A 239 -20.46 4.42 -38.28
CA ILE A 239 -19.86 5.20 -37.18
C ILE A 239 -20.42 6.62 -37.18
N MET A 240 -20.46 7.30 -38.33
CA MET A 240 -20.99 8.67 -38.44
C MET A 240 -22.47 8.73 -38.08
N THR A 241 -23.26 7.73 -38.39
CA THR A 241 -24.68 7.69 -38.02
C THR A 241 -24.85 7.63 -36.51
N PHE A 242 -24.02 6.88 -35.81
CA PHE A 242 -24.08 6.78 -34.33
C PHE A 242 -23.53 8.01 -33.61
N TYR A 243 -22.49 8.65 -34.13
CA TYR A 243 -21.79 9.76 -33.43
C TYR A 243 -22.08 11.14 -34.03
N SER A 244 -22.88 11.26 -35.06
CA SER A 244 -23.38 12.54 -35.55
C SER A 244 -24.46 13.15 -34.63
N ASP A 245 -25.09 12.32 -33.81
CA ASP A 245 -26.09 12.76 -32.85
C ASP A 245 -25.45 13.01 -31.49
N TRP A 246 -25.44 14.25 -31.01
CA TRP A 246 -24.93 14.64 -29.71
C TRP A 246 -25.54 13.87 -28.54
N ALA A 247 -26.76 13.38 -28.69
CA ALA A 247 -27.43 12.58 -27.68
C ALA A 247 -26.71 11.25 -27.46
N TRP A 248 -26.28 10.55 -28.50
CA TRP A 248 -25.53 9.31 -28.41
C TRP A 248 -24.13 9.52 -27.84
N GLU A 249 -23.42 10.58 -28.24
CA GLU A 249 -22.13 10.96 -27.65
C GLU A 249 -22.26 11.17 -26.12
N SER A 250 -23.33 11.84 -25.70
CA SER A 250 -23.61 12.09 -24.29
C SER A 250 -23.90 10.80 -23.52
N VAL A 251 -24.72 9.92 -24.08
CA VAL A 251 -25.02 8.61 -23.47
C VAL A 251 -23.77 7.76 -23.29
N MET A 252 -22.93 7.67 -24.33
CA MET A 252 -21.68 6.90 -24.27
C MET A 252 -20.68 7.50 -23.26
N SER A 253 -20.59 8.83 -23.20
CA SER A 253 -19.76 9.51 -22.20
C SER A 253 -20.26 9.27 -20.77
N LEU A 254 -21.57 9.29 -20.55
CA LEU A 254 -22.18 8.97 -19.25
C LEU A 254 -21.94 7.52 -18.85
N MET A 255 -22.06 6.56 -19.77
CA MET A 255 -21.75 5.16 -19.50
C MET A 255 -20.29 4.96 -19.08
N LEU A 256 -19.39 5.67 -19.73
CA LEU A 256 -17.96 5.62 -19.41
C LEU A 256 -17.68 6.21 -18.03
N ILE A 257 -18.29 7.34 -17.68
CA ILE A 257 -18.21 7.95 -16.35
C ILE A 257 -18.77 7.00 -15.29
N TYR A 258 -19.93 6.40 -15.54
CA TYR A 258 -20.56 5.44 -14.61
C TYR A 258 -19.66 4.23 -14.36
N ALA A 259 -19.05 3.69 -15.40
CA ALA A 259 -18.13 2.56 -15.30
C ALA A 259 -16.89 2.91 -14.48
N TYR A 260 -16.30 4.10 -14.66
CA TYR A 260 -15.18 4.57 -13.85
C TYR A 260 -15.57 4.85 -12.40
N ALA A 261 -16.74 5.42 -12.17
CA ALA A 261 -17.28 5.64 -10.82
C ALA A 261 -17.43 4.30 -10.06
N GLY A 262 -17.93 3.26 -10.73
CA GLY A 262 -18.01 1.90 -10.18
C GLY A 262 -16.64 1.35 -9.76
N GLN A 263 -15.61 1.54 -10.60
CA GLN A 263 -14.24 1.12 -10.28
C GLN A 263 -13.69 1.88 -9.06
N PHE A 264 -13.95 3.19 -8.97
CA PHE A 264 -13.51 4.00 -7.85
C PHE A 264 -14.16 3.59 -6.53
N ILE A 265 -15.46 3.26 -6.57
CA ILE A 265 -16.20 2.74 -5.41
C ILE A 265 -15.62 1.41 -4.95
N MET A 266 -15.35 0.48 -5.87
CA MET A 266 -14.75 -0.81 -5.55
C MET A 266 -13.36 -0.67 -4.91
N ASP A 267 -12.54 0.26 -5.41
CA ASP A 267 -11.23 0.55 -4.81
C ASP A 267 -11.35 1.10 -3.40
N HIS A 268 -12.30 2.00 -3.17
CA HIS A 268 -12.55 2.55 -1.84
C HIS A 268 -13.00 1.46 -0.85
N MET A 269 -13.87 0.55 -1.30
CA MET A 269 -14.30 -0.60 -0.49
C MET A 269 -13.15 -1.56 -0.19
N ALA A 270 -12.29 -1.85 -1.16
CA ALA A 270 -11.09 -2.66 -0.98
C ALA A 270 -10.12 -2.01 0.02
N GLU A 271 -9.88 -0.70 -0.10
CA GLU A 271 -9.05 0.05 0.86
C GLU A 271 -9.61 -0.03 2.30
N LYS A 272 -10.92 0.13 2.45
CA LYS A 272 -11.58 0.04 3.76
C LYS A 272 -11.48 -1.38 4.35
N ALA A 273 -11.54 -2.41 3.51
CA ALA A 273 -11.34 -3.80 3.93
C ALA A 273 -9.88 -4.04 4.39
N ILE A 274 -8.89 -3.56 3.64
CA ILE A 274 -7.47 -3.68 3.98
C ILE A 274 -7.12 -2.96 5.29
N ARG A 275 -7.75 -1.82 5.57
CA ARG A 275 -7.50 -1.06 6.82
C ARG A 275 -8.07 -1.74 8.07
N LYS A 276 -9.04 -2.64 7.92
CA LYS A 276 -9.67 -3.35 9.04
C LYS A 276 -8.92 -4.62 9.46
N VAL A 277 -8.02 -5.09 8.65
CA VAL A 277 -7.12 -6.23 8.88
C VAL A 277 -5.73 -5.73 9.29
#